data_b8ba73e9a6b3d883bb5f40f043afb311
#
_entry.id   b8ba73e9a6b3d883bb5f40f043afb311
#
_cell.length_a   1.000
_cell.length_b   1.000
_cell.length_c   1.000
_cell.angle_alpha   90.00
_cell.angle_beta   90.00
_cell.angle_gamma   90.00
#
_symmetry.space_group_name_H-M   'P 1'
#
loop_
_entity.id
_entity.type
_entity.pdbx_description
1 polymer ?
#
loop_
_entity_poly.entity_id
_entity_poly.type
_entity_poly.pdbx_seq_one_letter_code
_entity_poly.pdbx_strand_id
1 'polypeptide(L)'
;MEQHVTFRRVAGMLAGIVIISLGVALFKFAHLGNDPFNALNIRSAELAGLTLGVQNLIYNAVFFTMQMIWGRRYVGFGTVANAVCCGFIITFFYDFLTVHFAQAATLPAQLPWVAAAVVCTSLGISLHQTSDLGVAPYDYLALGLRDHTPLPYFCCRLFTDTLCALLAFLLGGLLGLGTLICAFCLGPLIQFFNTHVSENVLQYVPTGRQA
;
A
#
# COMPACT_ATOMS: atom_id res chain seq x y z
N MET A 1 -18.15 -17.55 13.07
CA MET A 1 -16.98 -17.68 13.94
C MET A 1 -16.62 -16.28 14.40
N GLU A 2 -16.82 -15.96 15.68
CA GLU A 2 -16.34 -14.71 16.26
C GLU A 2 -14.83 -14.73 16.21
N GLN A 3 -14.26 -13.90 15.35
CA GLN A 3 -12.82 -13.69 15.32
C GLN A 3 -12.45 -12.94 16.60
N HIS A 4 -11.88 -13.63 17.57
CA HIS A 4 -11.37 -12.96 18.77
C HIS A 4 -10.35 -11.91 18.36
N VAL A 5 -10.74 -10.64 18.48
CA VAL A 5 -9.86 -9.50 18.24
C VAL A 5 -8.82 -9.47 19.37
N THR A 6 -7.62 -9.90 19.06
CA THR A 6 -6.51 -9.90 20.03
C THR A 6 -5.83 -8.53 20.03
N PHE A 7 -5.38 -8.05 21.18
CA PHE A 7 -4.61 -6.81 21.30
C PHE A 7 -3.44 -6.75 20.30
N ARG A 8 -2.73 -7.88 20.09
CA ARG A 8 -1.64 -7.99 19.12
C ARG A 8 -2.07 -7.69 17.68
N ARG A 9 -3.27 -8.14 17.27
CA ARG A 9 -3.81 -7.87 15.92
C ARG A 9 -4.13 -6.39 15.74
N VAL A 10 -4.74 -5.75 16.75
CA VAL A 10 -5.03 -4.31 16.71
C VAL A 10 -3.74 -3.49 16.69
N ALA A 11 -2.78 -3.82 17.55
CA ALA A 11 -1.47 -3.17 17.59
C ALA A 11 -0.72 -3.34 16.26
N GLY A 12 -0.74 -4.54 15.68
CA GLY A 12 -0.14 -4.82 14.36
C GLY A 12 -0.80 -4.06 13.23
N MET A 13 -2.13 -3.95 13.24
CA MET A 13 -2.89 -3.14 12.28
C MET A 13 -2.47 -1.65 12.37
N LEU A 14 -2.46 -1.07 13.57
CA LEU A 14 -2.09 0.34 13.76
C LEU A 14 -0.62 0.58 13.42
N ALA A 15 0.28 -0.29 13.87
CA ALA A 15 1.69 -0.23 13.49
C ALA A 15 1.86 -0.35 11.97
N GLY A 16 1.11 -1.24 11.32
CA GLY A 16 1.08 -1.39 9.87
C GLY A 16 0.72 -0.09 9.17
N ILE A 17 -0.36 0.59 9.59
CA ILE A 17 -0.79 1.88 9.01
C ILE A 17 0.30 2.94 9.17
N VAL A 18 0.92 3.04 10.35
CA VAL A 18 2.00 4.01 10.61
C VAL A 18 3.22 3.72 9.73
N ILE A 19 3.63 2.45 9.62
CA ILE A 19 4.80 2.05 8.81
C ILE A 19 4.53 2.22 7.31
N ILE A 20 3.32 1.88 6.82
CA ILE A 20 2.91 2.19 5.43
C ILE A 20 3.04 3.69 5.16
N SER A 21 2.48 4.50 6.05
CA SER A 21 2.48 5.96 5.90
C SER A 21 3.88 6.54 5.87
N LEU A 22 4.79 6.02 6.71
CA LEU A 22 6.22 6.36 6.67
C LEU A 22 6.83 5.96 5.31
N GLY A 23 6.58 4.75 4.84
CA GLY A 23 7.08 4.28 3.54
C GLY A 23 6.63 5.16 2.37
N VAL A 24 5.35 5.54 2.33
CA VAL A 24 4.81 6.44 1.29
C VAL A 24 5.42 7.85 1.41
N ALA A 25 5.64 8.36 2.62
CA ALA A 25 6.32 9.63 2.84
C ALA A 25 7.77 9.61 2.34
N LEU A 26 8.49 8.50 2.56
CA LEU A 26 9.85 8.28 2.05
C LEU A 26 9.89 8.24 0.52
N PHE A 27 8.94 7.57 -0.15
CA PHE A 27 8.82 7.62 -1.62
C PHE A 27 8.62 9.05 -2.12
N LYS A 28 7.70 9.78 -1.49
CA LYS A 28 7.44 11.17 -1.84
C LYS A 28 8.67 12.04 -1.63
N PHE A 29 9.43 11.82 -0.55
CA PHE A 29 10.66 12.53 -0.24
C PHE A 29 11.80 12.22 -1.21
N ALA A 30 11.88 10.97 -1.70
CA ALA A 30 12.93 10.54 -2.64
C ALA A 30 12.80 11.15 -4.04
N HIS A 31 11.63 11.66 -4.45
CA HIS A 31 11.36 12.24 -5.77
C HIS A 31 11.71 11.35 -6.99
N LEU A 32 11.81 10.02 -6.82
CA LEU A 32 12.05 9.05 -7.91
C LEU A 32 10.78 8.40 -8.46
N GLY A 33 9.64 8.88 -8.06
CA GLY A 33 8.31 8.33 -8.36
C GLY A 33 7.65 7.76 -7.12
N ASN A 34 6.36 7.53 -7.23
CA ASN A 34 5.55 6.91 -6.18
C ASN A 34 5.23 5.46 -6.55
N ASP A 35 4.57 4.75 -5.64
CA ASP A 35 3.98 3.47 -6.00
C ASP A 35 2.98 3.63 -7.16
N PRO A 36 2.72 2.55 -7.93
CA PRO A 36 1.91 2.61 -9.16
C PRO A 36 0.52 3.19 -8.98
N PHE A 37 -0.14 2.92 -7.85
CA PHE A 37 -1.46 3.44 -7.57
C PHE A 37 -1.44 4.96 -7.33
N ASN A 38 -0.48 5.46 -6.55
CA ASN A 38 -0.33 6.89 -6.34
C ASN A 38 0.10 7.62 -7.63
N ALA A 39 0.92 7.02 -8.48
CA ALA A 39 1.27 7.58 -9.78
C ALA A 39 0.03 7.76 -10.67
N LEU A 40 -0.85 6.75 -10.73
CA LEU A 40 -2.13 6.83 -11.43
C LEU A 40 -3.04 7.91 -10.82
N ASN A 41 -3.10 7.96 -9.50
CA ASN A 41 -3.93 8.90 -8.75
C ASN A 41 -3.54 10.37 -9.02
N ILE A 42 -2.23 10.66 -8.96
CA ILE A 42 -1.71 12.00 -9.26
C ILE A 42 -2.07 12.41 -10.68
N ARG A 43 -1.78 11.55 -11.66
CA ARG A 43 -1.99 11.90 -13.06
C ARG A 43 -3.46 12.08 -13.43
N SER A 44 -4.33 11.21 -12.92
CA SER A 44 -5.77 11.36 -13.15
C SER A 44 -6.35 12.58 -12.46
N ALA A 45 -5.86 12.96 -11.27
CA ALA A 45 -6.24 14.20 -10.60
C ALA A 45 -5.88 15.43 -11.43
N GLU A 46 -4.65 15.48 -11.97
CA GLU A 46 -4.20 16.57 -12.85
C GLU A 46 -5.09 16.71 -14.09
N LEU A 47 -5.40 15.61 -14.76
CA LEU A 47 -6.23 15.61 -15.96
C LEU A 47 -7.69 16.02 -15.69
N ALA A 48 -8.23 15.62 -14.53
CA ALA A 48 -9.59 15.95 -14.13
C ALA A 48 -9.71 17.36 -13.52
N GLY A 49 -8.59 18.07 -13.28
CA GLY A 49 -8.59 19.33 -12.55
C GLY A 49 -9.02 19.21 -11.09
N LEU A 50 -8.85 18.04 -10.50
CA LEU A 50 -9.23 17.74 -9.13
C LEU A 50 -8.03 17.81 -8.19
N THR A 51 -8.29 18.05 -6.91
CA THR A 51 -7.22 17.87 -5.90
C THR A 51 -6.91 16.37 -5.73
N LEU A 52 -5.64 16.05 -5.41
CA LEU A 52 -5.23 14.66 -5.18
C LEU A 52 -6.08 13.97 -4.11
N GLY A 53 -6.50 14.69 -3.06
CA GLY A 53 -7.36 14.15 -2.01
C GLY A 53 -8.73 13.73 -2.52
N VAL A 54 -9.37 14.56 -3.36
CA VAL A 54 -10.68 14.22 -3.96
C VAL A 54 -10.55 13.04 -4.91
N GLN A 55 -9.53 13.01 -5.75
CA GLN A 55 -9.29 11.90 -6.67
C GLN A 55 -9.01 10.59 -5.93
N ASN A 56 -8.21 10.63 -4.88
CA ASN A 56 -7.95 9.47 -4.03
C ASN A 56 -9.23 8.97 -3.35
N LEU A 57 -10.10 9.87 -2.91
CA LEU A 57 -11.40 9.50 -2.33
C LEU A 57 -12.28 8.78 -3.36
N ILE A 58 -12.31 9.25 -4.61
CA ILE A 58 -13.08 8.62 -5.70
C ILE A 58 -12.58 7.19 -5.95
N TYR A 59 -11.26 7.00 -6.11
CA TYR A 59 -10.70 5.66 -6.32
C TYR A 59 -10.94 4.74 -5.13
N ASN A 60 -10.72 5.24 -3.91
CA ASN A 60 -11.01 4.45 -2.71
C ASN A 60 -12.50 4.08 -2.60
N ALA A 61 -13.43 4.97 -2.98
CA ALA A 61 -14.85 4.66 -3.00
C ALA A 61 -15.18 3.55 -4.03
N VAL A 62 -14.58 3.60 -5.23
CA VAL A 62 -14.76 2.57 -6.26
C VAL A 62 -14.20 1.23 -5.76
N PHE A 63 -12.97 1.20 -5.28
CA PHE A 63 -12.35 -0.04 -4.79
C PHE A 63 -13.02 -0.58 -3.53
N PHE A 64 -13.48 0.29 -2.64
CA PHE A 64 -14.26 -0.11 -1.48
C PHE A 64 -15.60 -0.74 -1.88
N THR A 65 -16.27 -0.18 -2.91
CA THR A 65 -17.50 -0.77 -3.44
C THR A 65 -17.24 -2.17 -4.02
N MET A 66 -16.16 -2.33 -4.78
CA MET A 66 -15.73 -3.66 -5.26
C MET A 66 -15.44 -4.61 -4.10
N GLN A 67 -14.74 -4.14 -3.08
CA GLN A 67 -14.43 -4.90 -1.86
C GLN A 67 -15.71 -5.30 -1.10
N MET A 68 -16.71 -4.42 -1.05
CA MET A 68 -18.01 -4.72 -0.41
C MET A 68 -18.82 -5.77 -1.17
N ILE A 69 -18.71 -5.81 -2.51
CA ILE A 69 -19.48 -6.76 -3.35
C ILE A 69 -18.80 -8.14 -3.35
N TRP A 70 -17.50 -8.18 -3.62
CA TRP A 70 -16.78 -9.45 -3.87
C TRP A 70 -15.87 -9.88 -2.72
N GLY A 71 -15.56 -9.00 -1.77
CA GLY A 71 -14.58 -9.25 -0.72
C GLY A 71 -14.99 -8.79 0.67
N ARG A 72 -16.28 -8.93 1.03
CA ARG A 72 -16.81 -8.46 2.33
C ARG A 72 -16.00 -8.93 3.54
N ARG A 73 -15.35 -10.09 3.45
CA ARG A 73 -14.49 -10.63 4.51
C ARG A 73 -13.25 -9.77 4.78
N TYR A 74 -12.82 -8.97 3.79
CA TYR A 74 -11.69 -8.06 3.91
C TYR A 74 -12.06 -6.67 4.39
N VAL A 75 -13.35 -6.37 4.52
CA VAL A 75 -13.86 -5.11 5.06
C VAL A 75 -13.91 -5.21 6.57
N GLY A 76 -13.24 -4.27 7.24
CA GLY A 76 -13.22 -4.25 8.68
C GLY A 76 -12.82 -2.87 9.23
N PHE A 77 -12.62 -2.81 10.53
CA PHE A 77 -12.18 -1.59 11.20
C PHE A 77 -10.86 -1.06 10.63
N GLY A 78 -9.92 -1.95 10.27
CA GLY A 78 -8.65 -1.59 9.64
C GLY A 78 -8.80 -0.89 8.30
N THR A 79 -9.81 -1.24 7.50
CA THR A 79 -10.10 -0.55 6.23
C THR A 79 -10.46 0.92 6.47
N VAL A 80 -11.33 1.18 7.43
CA VAL A 80 -11.76 2.55 7.79
C VAL A 80 -10.60 3.32 8.43
N ALA A 81 -9.89 2.70 9.37
CA ALA A 81 -8.75 3.31 10.05
C ALA A 81 -7.66 3.71 9.04
N ASN A 82 -7.32 2.83 8.08
CA ASN A 82 -6.37 3.15 7.02
C ASN A 82 -6.86 4.32 6.17
N ALA A 83 -8.09 4.26 5.67
CA ALA A 83 -8.65 5.29 4.80
C ALA A 83 -8.67 6.69 5.44
N VAL A 84 -8.91 6.76 6.75
CA VAL A 84 -8.98 8.04 7.49
C VAL A 84 -7.60 8.50 7.94
N CYS A 85 -6.78 7.63 8.54
CA CYS A 85 -5.57 8.04 9.23
C CYS A 85 -4.35 8.14 8.31
N CYS A 86 -4.27 7.31 7.25
CA CYS A 86 -3.07 7.17 6.45
C CYS A 86 -2.61 8.52 5.85
N GLY A 87 -3.53 9.30 5.26
CA GLY A 87 -3.20 10.58 4.64
C GLY A 87 -2.60 11.60 5.61
N PHE A 88 -3.14 11.70 6.82
CA PHE A 88 -2.62 12.61 7.86
C PHE A 88 -1.22 12.19 8.33
N ILE A 89 -1.02 10.89 8.54
CA ILE A 89 0.26 10.35 9.00
C ILE A 89 1.32 10.49 7.91
N ILE A 90 0.97 10.29 6.63
CA ILE A 90 1.89 10.54 5.49
C ILE A 90 2.34 12.01 5.49
N THR A 91 1.41 12.95 5.64
CA THR A 91 1.73 14.38 5.66
C THR A 91 2.67 14.71 6.82
N PHE A 92 2.36 14.22 8.02
CA PHE A 92 3.22 14.40 9.19
C PHE A 92 4.67 13.91 8.96
N PHE A 93 4.85 12.69 8.44
CA PHE A 93 6.19 12.17 8.15
C PHE A 93 6.88 12.90 7.01
N TYR A 94 6.14 13.28 5.99
CA TYR A 94 6.72 14.04 4.88
C TYR A 94 7.23 15.41 5.32
N ASP A 95 6.44 16.13 6.11
CA ASP A 95 6.84 17.43 6.67
C ASP A 95 8.03 17.27 7.61
N PHE A 96 8.04 16.26 8.45
CA PHE A 96 9.18 15.92 9.30
C PHE A 96 10.46 15.67 8.50
N LEU A 97 10.36 14.85 7.43
CA LEU A 97 11.51 14.56 6.58
C LEU A 97 12.04 15.81 5.86
N THR A 98 11.15 16.66 5.34
CA THR A 98 11.54 17.86 4.61
C THR A 98 12.18 18.93 5.49
N VAL A 99 11.81 18.96 6.79
CA VAL A 99 12.41 19.91 7.75
C VAL A 99 13.79 19.44 8.22
N HIS A 100 13.98 18.11 8.42
CA HIS A 100 15.18 17.59 9.08
C HIS A 100 16.24 17.05 8.11
N PHE A 101 15.86 16.76 6.87
CA PHE A 101 16.79 16.19 5.88
C PHE A 101 16.79 17.01 4.60
N ALA A 102 17.98 17.21 4.04
CA ALA A 102 18.11 17.81 2.71
C ALA A 102 17.63 16.83 1.65
N GLN A 103 16.83 17.32 0.71
CA GLN A 103 16.38 16.49 -0.42
C GLN A 103 17.58 16.10 -1.28
N ALA A 104 17.66 14.81 -1.59
CA ALA A 104 18.73 14.27 -2.40
C ALA A 104 18.54 14.70 -3.87
N ALA A 105 19.50 15.43 -4.42
CA ALA A 105 19.48 15.92 -5.80
C ALA A 105 20.04 14.90 -6.81
N THR A 106 20.75 13.86 -6.36
CA THR A 106 21.40 12.87 -7.22
C THR A 106 20.81 11.48 -7.06
N LEU A 107 20.75 10.71 -8.15
CA LEU A 107 20.24 9.34 -8.14
C LEU A 107 20.87 8.45 -7.04
N PRO A 108 22.21 8.43 -6.86
CA PRO A 108 22.82 7.60 -5.81
C PRO A 108 22.39 7.99 -4.40
N ALA A 109 22.09 9.27 -4.16
CA ALA A 109 21.62 9.74 -2.87
C ALA A 109 20.11 9.49 -2.64
N GLN A 110 19.32 9.34 -3.71
CA GLN A 110 17.90 9.03 -3.66
C GLN A 110 17.61 7.55 -3.45
N LEU A 111 18.46 6.65 -3.99
CA LEU A 111 18.27 5.20 -3.93
C LEU A 111 18.11 4.63 -2.51
N PRO A 112 18.91 5.04 -1.50
CA PRO A 112 18.70 4.59 -0.11
C PRO A 112 17.32 4.93 0.44
N TRP A 113 16.78 6.11 0.11
CA TRP A 113 15.44 6.50 0.52
C TRP A 113 14.36 5.64 -0.12
N VAL A 114 14.52 5.33 -1.42
CA VAL A 114 13.61 4.40 -2.13
C VAL A 114 13.70 3.00 -1.54
N ALA A 115 14.89 2.50 -1.25
CA ALA A 115 15.07 1.19 -0.63
C ALA A 115 14.39 1.12 0.75
N ALA A 116 14.60 2.13 1.59
CA ALA A 116 13.92 2.24 2.89
C ALA A 116 12.39 2.33 2.71
N ALA A 117 11.92 3.10 1.73
CA ALA A 117 10.51 3.23 1.42
C ALA A 117 9.87 1.89 1.03
N VAL A 118 10.53 1.12 0.15
CA VAL A 118 10.06 -0.23 -0.28
C VAL A 118 9.97 -1.17 0.92
N VAL A 119 10.99 -1.21 1.76
CA VAL A 119 11.02 -2.08 2.95
C VAL A 119 9.92 -1.67 3.94
N CYS A 120 9.81 -0.39 4.27
CA CYS A 120 8.78 0.11 5.19
C CYS A 120 7.38 -0.17 4.65
N THR A 121 7.11 0.17 3.38
CA THR A 121 5.78 -0.06 2.79
C THR A 121 5.43 -1.54 2.76
N SER A 122 6.36 -2.40 2.35
CA SER A 122 6.13 -3.85 2.30
C SER A 122 5.86 -4.45 3.67
N LEU A 123 6.64 -4.06 4.69
CA LEU A 123 6.46 -4.50 6.07
C LEU A 123 5.13 -4.01 6.64
N GLY A 124 4.82 -2.73 6.42
CA GLY A 124 3.58 -2.14 6.89
C GLY A 124 2.34 -2.77 6.27
N ILE A 125 2.33 -3.00 4.95
CA ILE A 125 1.24 -3.71 4.24
C ILE A 125 1.11 -5.13 4.80
N SER A 126 2.23 -5.82 5.01
CA SER A 126 2.24 -7.16 5.58
C SER A 126 1.60 -7.22 6.96
N LEU A 127 1.99 -6.34 7.89
CA LEU A 127 1.41 -6.27 9.23
C LEU A 127 -0.08 -5.95 9.19
N HIS A 128 -0.47 -4.99 8.36
CA HIS A 128 -1.87 -4.58 8.20
C HIS A 128 -2.73 -5.72 7.64
N GLN A 129 -2.29 -6.40 6.57
CA GLN A 129 -3.01 -7.51 5.96
C GLN A 129 -3.08 -8.74 6.87
N THR A 130 -1.96 -9.08 7.56
CA THR A 130 -1.90 -10.23 8.45
C THR A 130 -2.74 -10.01 9.73
N SER A 131 -3.01 -8.77 10.11
CA SER A 131 -3.90 -8.47 11.24
C SER A 131 -5.33 -9.00 11.03
N ASP A 132 -5.77 -9.18 9.77
CA ASP A 132 -7.11 -9.67 9.38
C ASP A 132 -8.26 -8.89 10.04
N LEU A 133 -8.06 -7.57 10.23
CA LEU A 133 -9.03 -6.61 10.78
C LEU A 133 -9.59 -5.68 9.70
N GLY A 134 -9.34 -6.01 8.45
CA GLY A 134 -9.68 -5.22 7.26
C GLY A 134 -8.44 -4.78 6.50
N VAL A 135 -8.58 -4.62 5.20
CA VAL A 135 -7.50 -4.33 4.26
C VAL A 135 -7.79 -3.02 3.53
N ALA A 136 -6.75 -2.28 3.15
CA ALA A 136 -6.91 -1.08 2.34
C ALA A 136 -7.63 -1.42 1.02
N PRO A 137 -8.54 -0.56 0.52
CA PRO A 137 -9.33 -0.85 -0.66
C PRO A 137 -8.50 -1.19 -1.91
N TYR A 138 -7.39 -0.51 -2.12
CA TYR A 138 -6.48 -0.83 -3.22
C TYR A 138 -5.79 -2.20 -3.04
N ASP A 139 -5.30 -2.49 -1.85
CA ASP A 139 -4.61 -3.76 -1.56
C ASP A 139 -5.54 -4.97 -1.70
N TYR A 140 -6.86 -4.76 -1.52
CA TYR A 140 -7.86 -5.78 -1.76
C TYR A 140 -7.85 -6.28 -3.21
N LEU A 141 -7.52 -5.46 -4.20
CA LEU A 141 -7.52 -5.90 -5.61
C LEU A 141 -6.61 -7.12 -5.83
N ALA A 142 -5.40 -7.10 -5.26
CA ALA A 142 -4.47 -8.23 -5.37
C ALA A 142 -4.96 -9.45 -4.57
N LEU A 143 -5.54 -9.24 -3.39
CA LEU A 143 -6.10 -10.31 -2.56
C LEU A 143 -7.35 -10.92 -3.19
N GLY A 144 -8.25 -10.09 -3.70
CA GLY A 144 -9.45 -10.52 -4.41
C GLY A 144 -9.10 -11.32 -5.67
N LEU A 145 -8.10 -10.87 -6.44
CA LEU A 145 -7.64 -11.60 -7.61
C LEU A 145 -7.05 -12.96 -7.23
N ARG A 146 -6.23 -13.03 -6.18
CA ARG A 146 -5.70 -14.29 -5.65
C ARG A 146 -6.81 -15.27 -5.25
N ASP A 147 -7.88 -14.79 -4.63
CA ASP A 147 -8.97 -15.64 -4.17
C ASP A 147 -9.81 -16.25 -5.29
N HIS A 148 -9.80 -15.62 -6.47
CA HIS A 148 -10.55 -16.06 -7.66
C HIS A 148 -9.68 -16.71 -8.73
N THR A 149 -8.34 -16.75 -8.52
CA THR A 149 -7.40 -17.32 -9.49
C THR A 149 -6.41 -18.27 -8.77
N PRO A 150 -5.84 -19.26 -9.47
CA PRO A 150 -4.81 -20.15 -8.92
C PRO A 150 -3.43 -19.45 -8.81
N LEU A 151 -3.37 -18.12 -8.97
CA LEU A 151 -2.12 -17.38 -8.99
C LEU A 151 -1.66 -17.02 -7.56
N PRO A 152 -0.35 -17.09 -7.29
CA PRO A 152 0.20 -16.64 -6.01
C PRO A 152 -0.01 -15.11 -5.85
N TYR A 153 -0.11 -14.67 -4.59
CA TYR A 153 -0.31 -13.24 -4.25
C TYR A 153 0.64 -12.30 -4.98
N PHE A 154 1.90 -12.70 -5.10
CA PHE A 154 2.91 -11.92 -5.83
C PHE A 154 2.49 -11.60 -7.27
N CYS A 155 2.03 -12.61 -8.03
CA CYS A 155 1.59 -12.42 -9.41
C CYS A 155 0.36 -11.50 -9.49
N CYS A 156 -0.57 -11.66 -8.56
CA CYS A 156 -1.77 -10.81 -8.49
C CYS A 156 -1.38 -9.36 -8.18
N ARG A 157 -0.47 -9.15 -7.24
CA ARG A 157 0.03 -7.81 -6.89
C ARG A 157 0.80 -7.18 -8.05
N LEU A 158 1.70 -7.92 -8.67
CA LEU A 158 2.44 -7.46 -9.85
C LEU A 158 1.50 -7.05 -10.98
N PHE A 159 0.44 -7.83 -11.22
CA PHE A 159 -0.56 -7.52 -12.22
C PHE A 159 -1.30 -6.21 -11.92
N THR A 160 -1.80 -6.03 -10.69
CA THR A 160 -2.53 -4.80 -10.30
C THR A 160 -1.63 -3.58 -10.34
N ASP A 161 -0.39 -3.69 -9.86
CA ASP A 161 0.59 -2.61 -9.86
C ASP A 161 1.01 -2.25 -11.31
N THR A 162 1.25 -3.26 -12.16
CA THR A 162 1.58 -3.05 -13.58
C THR A 162 0.43 -2.39 -14.33
N LEU A 163 -0.81 -2.80 -14.05
CA LEU A 163 -2.00 -2.19 -14.66
C LEU A 163 -2.12 -0.71 -14.27
N CYS A 164 -1.92 -0.38 -12.99
CA CYS A 164 -1.94 1.02 -12.53
C CYS A 164 -0.81 1.85 -13.17
N ALA A 165 0.41 1.29 -13.25
CA ALA A 165 1.53 1.95 -13.90
C ALA A 165 1.26 2.20 -15.39
N LEU A 166 0.75 1.18 -16.09
CA LEU A 166 0.40 1.29 -17.51
C LEU A 166 -0.68 2.36 -17.74
N LEU A 167 -1.74 2.37 -16.93
CA LEU A 167 -2.78 3.39 -17.01
C LEU A 167 -2.23 4.78 -16.73
N ALA A 168 -1.37 4.94 -15.72
CA ALA A 168 -0.70 6.19 -15.44
C ALA A 168 0.13 6.68 -16.64
N PHE A 169 0.89 5.77 -17.26
CA PHE A 169 1.69 6.06 -18.45
C PHE A 169 0.83 6.46 -19.66
N LEU A 170 -0.24 5.72 -19.95
CA LEU A 170 -1.16 6.02 -21.05
C LEU A 170 -1.86 7.38 -20.89
N LEU A 171 -2.09 7.80 -19.65
CA LEU A 171 -2.59 9.12 -19.32
C LEU A 171 -1.51 10.22 -19.43
N GLY A 172 -0.28 9.88 -19.85
CA GLY A 172 0.84 10.81 -19.99
C GLY A 172 1.53 11.15 -18.67
N GLY A 173 1.38 10.29 -17.66
CA GLY A 173 2.13 10.40 -16.40
C GLY A 173 3.57 9.93 -16.57
N LEU A 174 4.48 10.55 -15.82
CA LEU A 174 5.88 10.12 -15.78
C LEU A 174 6.01 8.95 -14.80
N LEU A 175 6.46 7.81 -15.32
CA LEU A 175 6.85 6.68 -14.48
C LEU A 175 8.30 6.92 -14.02
N GLY A 176 8.49 7.12 -12.72
CA GLY A 176 9.82 7.20 -12.13
C GLY A 176 10.43 5.81 -11.91
N LEU A 177 11.76 5.77 -11.72
CA LEU A 177 12.46 4.54 -11.32
C LEU A 177 11.86 3.93 -10.06
N GLY A 178 11.44 4.75 -9.10
CA GLY A 178 10.76 4.30 -7.89
C GLY A 178 9.46 3.55 -8.18
N THR A 179 8.68 3.97 -9.17
CA THR A 179 7.44 3.29 -9.56
C THR A 179 7.73 1.89 -10.11
N LEU A 180 8.77 1.75 -10.93
CA LEU A 180 9.18 0.43 -11.46
C LEU A 180 9.70 -0.47 -10.33
N ILE A 181 10.54 0.06 -9.43
CA ILE A 181 11.03 -0.68 -8.26
C ILE A 181 9.86 -1.15 -7.40
N CYS A 182 8.88 -0.29 -7.14
CA CYS A 182 7.67 -0.66 -6.39
C CYS A 182 6.91 -1.80 -7.06
N ALA A 183 6.60 -1.68 -8.34
CA ALA A 183 5.80 -2.67 -9.07
C ALA A 183 6.42 -4.07 -9.00
N PHE A 184 7.76 -4.17 -9.06
CA PHE A 184 8.44 -5.47 -9.05
C PHE A 184 8.84 -5.96 -7.66
N CYS A 185 9.16 -5.05 -6.71
CA CYS A 185 9.72 -5.42 -5.42
C CYS A 185 8.67 -5.53 -4.30
N LEU A 186 7.58 -4.75 -4.34
CA LEU A 186 6.59 -4.76 -3.24
C LEU A 186 5.95 -6.14 -3.06
N GLY A 187 5.49 -6.77 -4.14
CA GLY A 187 4.83 -8.08 -4.07
C GLY A 187 5.65 -9.17 -3.37
N PRO A 188 6.90 -9.47 -3.83
CA PRO A 188 7.77 -10.44 -3.19
C PRO A 188 8.09 -10.11 -1.74
N LEU A 189 8.36 -8.85 -1.43
CA LEU A 189 8.70 -8.42 -0.08
C LEU A 189 7.51 -8.50 0.87
N ILE A 190 6.31 -8.13 0.43
CA ILE A 190 5.09 -8.31 1.22
C ILE A 190 4.89 -9.79 1.53
N GLN A 191 5.06 -10.67 0.55
CA GLN A 191 4.92 -12.12 0.75
C GLN A 191 5.98 -12.65 1.71
N PHE A 192 7.22 -12.20 1.59
CA PHE A 192 8.31 -12.56 2.50
C PHE A 192 8.00 -12.10 3.94
N PHE A 193 7.63 -10.84 4.14
CA PHE A 193 7.30 -10.31 5.47
C PHE A 193 6.06 -10.96 6.07
N ASN A 194 5.07 -11.32 5.27
CA ASN A 194 3.89 -12.04 5.74
C ASN A 194 4.28 -13.33 6.46
N THR A 195 5.11 -14.16 5.80
CA THR A 195 5.46 -15.50 6.31
C THR A 195 6.52 -15.47 7.42
N HIS A 196 7.50 -14.57 7.33
CA HIS A 196 8.66 -14.59 8.22
C HIS A 196 8.54 -13.64 9.40
N VAL A 197 7.77 -12.57 9.26
CA VAL A 197 7.68 -11.51 10.28
C VAL A 197 6.28 -11.40 10.84
N SER A 198 5.29 -11.07 10.00
CA SER A 198 3.98 -10.64 10.48
C SER A 198 3.19 -11.77 11.14
N GLU A 199 3.21 -12.99 10.57
CA GLU A 199 2.54 -14.15 11.18
C GLU A 199 3.16 -14.51 12.54
N ASN A 200 4.50 -14.41 12.66
CA ASN A 200 5.20 -14.68 13.91
C ASN A 200 4.95 -13.60 14.98
N VAL A 201 4.98 -12.32 14.59
CA VAL A 201 4.77 -11.19 15.50
C VAL A 201 3.33 -11.15 16.01
N LEU A 202 2.36 -11.34 15.10
CA LEU A 202 0.95 -11.33 15.45
C LEU A 202 0.47 -12.64 16.07
N GLN A 203 1.26 -13.71 15.94
CA GLN A 203 0.88 -15.08 16.33
C GLN A 203 -0.48 -15.47 15.71
N TYR A 204 -0.69 -15.09 14.47
CA TYR A 204 -1.94 -15.26 13.74
C TYR A 204 -1.66 -15.51 12.25
N VAL A 205 -2.32 -16.52 11.71
CA VAL A 205 -2.31 -16.82 10.27
C VAL A 205 -3.69 -16.50 9.71
N PRO A 206 -3.81 -15.59 8.76
CA PRO A 206 -5.09 -15.20 8.17
C PRO A 206 -5.81 -16.40 7.52
N THR A 207 -7.11 -16.49 7.73
CA THR A 207 -7.96 -17.63 7.30
C THR A 207 -7.91 -17.88 5.78
N GLY A 208 -7.61 -16.87 4.97
CA GLY A 208 -7.49 -16.99 3.51
C GLY A 208 -6.18 -17.61 3.00
N ARG A 209 -5.26 -18.01 3.88
CA ARG A 209 -3.99 -18.66 3.53
C ARG A 209 -3.91 -20.13 3.86
N GLN A 210 -4.96 -20.69 4.45
CA GLN A 210 -5.04 -22.10 4.83
C GLN A 210 -5.52 -23.02 3.70
N ALA A 211 -5.60 -22.51 2.47
CA ALA A 211 -5.96 -23.26 1.28
C ALA A 211 -4.81 -23.36 0.29
#